data_ebc83b40b680140ad421ac8f1ffb2a10
#
_entry.id   ebc83b40b680140ad421ac8f1ffb2a10
#
_cell.length_a   1.000
_cell.length_b   1.000
_cell.length_c   1.000
_cell.angle_alpha   90.00
_cell.angle_beta   90.00
_cell.angle_gamma   90.00
#
_symmetry.space_group_name_H-M   'P 1'
#
loop_
_entity.id
_entity.type
_entity.pdbx_description
1 polymer ?
#
loop_
_entity_poly.entity_id
_entity_poly.type
_entity_poly.pdbx_seq_one_letter_code
_entity_poly.pdbx_strand_id
1 'polypeptide(L)'
;MDKKRGYNIKYLLLFTSAAALLCALAAYISINDTYKYTRERAAFLAESYGSQTRYELMDLYDDAFVLRELIQQGMLDAKGTKIAVHEKGFRNMSELGIQRMNNVCTAFDDMALITNVSLAMAEGPLQDGIPEKTVISYCFPYEINKSALGKNLMIQPKRDDAIRKVYRKQGELVIEGPFRRIQDNELVLTGRVAVKNSDGSPWGLVAVTLDMNPASPKYALQNINFAALQGQKYRYHLYKIENGAKLTIAASDHEAMAMTGGMKYDIELPNASCIIEVDKAGGWVGNNIIFLNAGIAFFVWLLSVFAVKKWLENKEAHREIADREEILRQIADNINGGVLTLVNDAGFCIRYANDGFLKLIGYTREELENVPSFLRAHLIYEEDAPKFQALLDGVWHLNDKIDLEMRLLHKNGHYIPVLIRGSVGIDKDGMLVMYCVIVDISEQKRIIQELELEKERYDLLVQASNEIIFDVDVLPEHIAWSPLYRRIFGFEPFGKLASESAPPLKSEPDKNIAVISAFIHKIIAEKHSGSEELLLSYANGEQHWFRIRANCIIKKETVIRLVGKLDNIDAEMLEKEKLQDMSR
;
A
#
# COMPACT_ATOMS: atom_id res chain seq x y z
N MET A 1 -13.20 15.36 -13.91
CA MET A 1 -11.92 14.85 -13.35
C MET A 1 -12.04 14.40 -11.89
N ASP A 2 -12.79 15.09 -11.02
CA ASP A 2 -12.85 14.75 -9.58
C ASP A 2 -13.53 13.42 -9.19
N LYS A 3 -14.57 12.99 -9.91
CA LYS A 3 -15.22 11.69 -9.62
C LYS A 3 -14.32 10.48 -9.87
N LYS A 4 -13.45 10.52 -10.88
CA LYS A 4 -12.52 9.40 -11.20
C LYS A 4 -11.39 9.29 -10.17
N ARG A 5 -10.85 10.43 -9.68
CA ARG A 5 -9.86 10.45 -8.58
C ARG A 5 -10.41 9.85 -7.29
N GLY A 6 -11.67 10.13 -6.97
CA GLY A 6 -12.34 9.56 -5.79
C GLY A 6 -12.49 8.04 -5.83
N TYR A 7 -12.72 7.44 -7.00
CA TYR A 7 -12.79 5.98 -7.16
C TYR A 7 -11.43 5.31 -6.95
N ASN A 8 -10.37 5.85 -7.53
CA ASN A 8 -9.02 5.30 -7.38
C ASN A 8 -8.53 5.34 -5.92
N ILE A 9 -8.84 6.40 -5.18
CA ILE A 9 -8.53 6.52 -3.76
C ILE A 9 -9.31 5.48 -2.93
N LYS A 10 -10.58 5.23 -3.24
CA LYS A 10 -11.38 4.20 -2.56
C LYS A 10 -10.82 2.79 -2.74
N TYR A 11 -10.41 2.43 -3.96
CA TYR A 11 -9.76 1.14 -4.21
C TYR A 11 -8.41 1.03 -3.50
N LEU A 12 -7.59 2.08 -3.52
CA LEU A 12 -6.33 2.13 -2.78
C LEU A 12 -6.56 1.88 -1.28
N LEU A 13 -7.50 2.60 -0.67
CA LEU A 13 -7.87 2.45 0.74
C LEU A 13 -8.40 1.05 1.05
N LEU A 14 -9.24 0.48 0.18
CA LEU A 14 -9.81 -0.85 0.39
C LEU A 14 -8.72 -1.95 0.35
N PHE A 15 -7.85 -1.93 -0.66
CA PHE A 15 -6.78 -2.92 -0.80
C PHE A 15 -5.70 -2.77 0.27
N THR A 16 -5.31 -1.55 0.62
CA THR A 16 -4.31 -1.32 1.68
C THR A 16 -4.85 -1.68 3.06
N SER A 17 -6.14 -1.44 3.34
CA SER A 17 -6.77 -1.86 4.59
C SER A 17 -6.93 -3.39 4.68
N ALA A 18 -7.28 -4.06 3.58
CA ALA A 18 -7.32 -5.53 3.52
C ALA A 18 -5.93 -6.14 3.73
N ALA A 19 -4.90 -5.61 3.09
CA ALA A 19 -3.51 -6.04 3.29
C ALA A 19 -3.06 -5.84 4.74
N ALA A 20 -3.36 -4.69 5.35
CA ALA A 20 -3.06 -4.42 6.75
C ALA A 20 -3.76 -5.40 7.69
N LEU A 21 -5.03 -5.74 7.43
CA LEU A 21 -5.79 -6.72 8.22
C LEU A 21 -5.18 -8.12 8.12
N LEU A 22 -4.81 -8.56 6.92
CA LEU A 22 -4.15 -9.85 6.71
C LEU A 22 -2.78 -9.92 7.41
N CYS A 23 -1.99 -8.86 7.33
CA CYS A 23 -0.72 -8.76 8.05
C CYS A 23 -0.90 -8.80 9.57
N ALA A 24 -1.90 -8.09 10.11
CA ALA A 24 -2.23 -8.10 11.52
C ALA A 24 -2.68 -9.50 11.98
N LEU A 25 -3.49 -10.20 11.19
CA LEU A 25 -3.91 -11.57 11.46
C LEU A 25 -2.73 -12.55 11.44
N ALA A 26 -1.85 -12.46 10.46
CA ALA A 26 -0.65 -13.30 10.38
C ALA A 26 0.30 -13.06 11.57
N ALA A 27 0.51 -11.79 11.95
CA ALA A 27 1.29 -11.43 13.12
C ALA A 27 0.64 -11.97 14.41
N TYR A 28 -0.67 -11.85 14.55
CA TYR A 28 -1.42 -12.40 15.69
C TYR A 28 -1.26 -13.92 15.80
N ILE A 29 -1.42 -14.65 14.68
CA ILE A 29 -1.24 -16.11 14.65
C ILE A 29 0.19 -16.47 15.08
N SER A 30 1.22 -15.85 14.48
CA SER A 30 2.63 -16.10 14.81
C SER A 30 2.95 -15.83 16.28
N ILE A 31 2.45 -14.74 16.85
CA ILE A 31 2.62 -14.38 18.25
C ILE A 31 1.91 -15.39 19.16
N ASN A 32 0.67 -15.75 18.83
CA ASN A 32 -0.12 -16.70 19.61
C ASN A 32 0.48 -18.11 19.60
N ASP A 33 0.99 -18.56 18.45
CA ASP A 33 1.66 -19.86 18.35
C ASP A 33 2.97 -19.88 19.15
N THR A 34 3.74 -18.78 19.10
CA THR A 34 4.94 -18.63 19.94
C THR A 34 4.59 -18.64 21.44
N TYR A 35 3.51 -17.95 21.81
CA TYR A 35 2.99 -17.93 23.18
C TYR A 35 2.60 -19.34 23.65
N LYS A 36 1.85 -20.09 22.85
CA LYS A 36 1.45 -21.47 23.16
C LYS A 36 2.68 -22.37 23.29
N TYR A 37 3.54 -22.37 22.30
CA TYR A 37 4.75 -23.19 22.30
C TYR A 37 5.64 -22.94 23.53
N THR A 38 5.87 -21.69 23.87
CA THR A 38 6.72 -21.36 25.03
C THR A 38 6.10 -21.78 26.35
N ARG A 39 4.76 -21.69 26.49
CA ARG A 39 4.03 -22.17 27.66
C ARG A 39 4.03 -23.70 27.78
N GLU A 40 3.76 -24.39 26.69
CA GLU A 40 3.81 -25.85 26.65
C GLU A 40 5.22 -26.36 26.99
N ARG A 41 6.24 -25.70 26.47
CA ARG A 41 7.65 -26.02 26.79
C ARG A 41 7.95 -25.77 28.26
N ALA A 42 7.48 -24.66 28.83
CA ALA A 42 7.64 -24.38 30.26
C ALA A 42 6.90 -25.39 31.15
N ALA A 43 5.70 -25.83 30.75
CA ALA A 43 4.95 -26.86 31.44
C ALA A 43 5.72 -28.20 31.44
N PHE A 44 6.20 -28.61 30.27
CA PHE A 44 7.04 -29.80 30.14
C PHE A 44 8.31 -29.73 31.02
N LEU A 45 8.96 -28.56 31.05
CA LEU A 45 10.15 -28.38 31.90
C LEU A 45 9.79 -28.44 33.40
N ALA A 46 8.67 -27.81 33.79
CA ALA A 46 8.18 -27.88 35.15
C ALA A 46 7.90 -29.31 35.61
N GLU A 47 7.22 -30.10 34.73
CA GLU A 47 6.95 -31.51 34.99
C GLU A 47 8.24 -32.34 35.04
N SER A 48 9.17 -32.17 34.09
CA SER A 48 10.42 -32.89 34.02
C SER A 48 11.29 -32.67 35.25
N TYR A 49 11.54 -31.41 35.60
CA TYR A 49 12.35 -31.07 36.77
C TYR A 49 11.64 -31.36 38.09
N GLY A 50 10.30 -31.22 38.12
CA GLY A 50 9.51 -31.61 39.27
C GLY A 50 9.54 -33.11 39.52
N SER A 51 9.41 -33.92 38.49
CA SER A 51 9.53 -35.38 38.58
C SER A 51 10.94 -35.84 39.01
N GLN A 52 11.97 -35.19 38.45
CA GLN A 52 13.34 -35.42 38.86
C GLN A 52 13.58 -35.04 40.34
N THR A 53 13.05 -33.88 40.75
CA THR A 53 13.11 -33.46 42.15
C THR A 53 12.46 -34.47 43.09
N ARG A 54 11.30 -34.98 42.70
CA ARG A 54 10.62 -36.04 43.46
C ARG A 54 11.44 -37.29 43.55
N TYR A 55 12.03 -37.74 42.43
CA TYR A 55 12.86 -38.94 42.35
C TYR A 55 14.07 -38.81 43.28
N GLU A 56 14.88 -37.77 43.16
CA GLU A 56 16.08 -37.51 43.99
C GLU A 56 15.72 -37.47 45.48
N LEU A 57 14.62 -36.76 45.87
CA LEU A 57 14.19 -36.71 47.24
C LEU A 57 13.74 -38.08 47.78
N MET A 58 13.06 -38.86 46.98
CA MET A 58 12.61 -40.20 47.40
C MET A 58 13.77 -41.17 47.54
N ASP A 59 14.72 -41.12 46.62
CA ASP A 59 15.95 -41.94 46.63
C ASP A 59 16.76 -41.72 47.90
N LEU A 60 16.94 -40.44 48.31
CA LEU A 60 17.63 -40.10 49.56
C LEU A 60 16.90 -40.61 50.82
N TYR A 61 15.61 -40.89 50.76
CA TYR A 61 14.86 -41.47 51.87
C TYR A 61 14.86 -42.98 51.94
N ASP A 62 15.35 -43.68 50.90
CA ASP A 62 15.44 -45.14 50.90
C ASP A 62 16.35 -45.66 52.06
N ASP A 63 17.35 -44.88 52.45
CA ASP A 63 18.19 -45.16 53.61
C ASP A 63 17.37 -45.29 54.93
N ALA A 64 16.26 -44.57 55.05
CA ALA A 64 15.37 -44.69 56.22
C ALA A 64 14.71 -46.08 56.27
N PHE A 65 14.41 -46.66 55.14
CA PHE A 65 13.84 -48.03 55.06
C PHE A 65 14.90 -49.07 55.36
N VAL A 66 16.12 -48.90 54.87
CA VAL A 66 17.24 -49.78 55.18
C VAL A 66 17.51 -49.78 56.67
N LEU A 67 17.57 -48.63 57.32
CA LEU A 67 17.75 -48.52 58.76
C LEU A 67 16.59 -49.16 59.52
N ARG A 68 15.33 -48.96 59.09
CA ARG A 68 14.16 -49.61 59.68
C ARG A 68 14.34 -51.15 59.69
N GLU A 69 14.69 -51.72 58.56
CA GLU A 69 14.88 -53.20 58.44
C GLU A 69 16.01 -53.68 59.35
N LEU A 70 17.15 -53.01 59.38
CA LEU A 70 18.26 -53.36 60.23
C LEU A 70 17.90 -53.35 61.72
N ILE A 71 17.09 -52.36 62.16
CA ILE A 71 16.62 -52.30 63.52
C ILE A 71 15.62 -53.43 63.82
N GLN A 72 14.67 -53.69 62.93
CA GLN A 72 13.66 -54.75 63.06
C GLN A 72 14.29 -56.16 63.13
N GLN A 73 15.38 -56.37 62.39
CA GLN A 73 16.12 -57.62 62.42
C GLN A 73 17.01 -57.81 63.65
N GLY A 74 16.97 -56.85 64.60
CA GLY A 74 17.72 -56.96 65.82
C GLY A 74 19.22 -56.69 65.72
N MET A 75 19.68 -56.15 64.57
CA MET A 75 21.07 -55.74 64.37
C MET A 75 21.50 -54.59 65.30
N LEU A 76 20.51 -53.87 65.78
CA LEU A 76 20.70 -52.79 66.79
C LEU A 76 20.01 -53.22 68.07
N ASP A 77 20.78 -53.71 69.03
CA ASP A 77 20.27 -54.15 70.32
C ASP A 77 19.81 -52.97 71.14
N ALA A 78 18.50 -52.74 71.15
CA ALA A 78 17.88 -51.66 71.89
C ALA A 78 17.42 -52.05 73.30
N LYS A 79 17.57 -53.32 73.70
CA LYS A 79 17.21 -53.82 75.02
C LYS A 79 18.46 -54.09 75.81
N GLY A 80 19.09 -53.07 76.29
CA GLY A 80 20.17 -53.23 77.21
C GLY A 80 20.21 -52.04 78.19
N THR A 81 19.98 -52.36 79.39
CA THR A 81 20.35 -51.57 80.55
C THR A 81 20.14 -50.05 80.48
N LYS A 82 19.34 -49.53 81.36
CA LYS A 82 19.22 -48.08 81.60
C LYS A 82 20.63 -47.50 81.79
N ILE A 83 21.28 -47.12 80.70
CA ILE A 83 22.52 -46.36 80.74
C ILE A 83 22.11 -44.94 81.00
N ALA A 84 22.60 -44.41 82.13
CA ALA A 84 22.66 -42.97 82.38
C ALA A 84 23.23 -42.29 81.12
N VAL A 85 22.75 -41.13 80.83
CA VAL A 85 23.16 -40.33 79.67
C VAL A 85 24.66 -40.46 79.47
N HIS A 86 25.10 -41.19 78.45
CA HIS A 86 26.52 -41.28 78.13
C HIS A 86 27.03 -39.87 77.84
N GLU A 87 28.27 -39.56 78.15
CA GLU A 87 28.87 -38.23 77.90
C GLU A 87 28.71 -37.71 76.48
N LYS A 88 28.44 -38.59 75.56
CA LYS A 88 28.10 -38.28 74.14
C LYS A 88 26.61 -38.26 73.83
N GLY A 89 25.71 -38.23 74.83
CA GLY A 89 24.29 -37.97 74.61
C GLY A 89 23.42 -39.09 74.09
N PHE A 90 23.93 -40.33 74.05
CA PHE A 90 23.14 -41.49 73.63
C PHE A 90 22.28 -41.99 74.78
N ARG A 91 20.96 -42.13 74.55
CA ARG A 91 20.00 -42.65 75.53
C ARG A 91 19.52 -44.03 75.09
N ASN A 92 19.50 -44.99 75.99
CA ASN A 92 18.89 -46.29 75.85
C ASN A 92 19.46 -47.18 74.66
N MET A 93 20.67 -46.90 74.20
CA MET A 93 21.40 -47.73 73.28
C MET A 93 22.69 -48.21 73.88
N SER A 94 23.09 -49.45 73.55
CA SER A 94 24.40 -49.99 73.95
C SER A 94 25.51 -49.30 73.10
N GLU A 95 26.73 -49.26 73.70
CA GLU A 95 27.90 -48.72 72.98
C GLU A 95 28.17 -49.47 71.68
N LEU A 96 27.95 -50.77 71.69
CA LEU A 96 28.04 -51.61 70.45
C LEU A 96 26.96 -51.23 69.46
N GLY A 97 25.72 -50.96 69.90
CA GLY A 97 24.65 -50.51 69.04
C GLY A 97 24.93 -49.17 68.37
N ILE A 98 25.50 -48.23 69.12
CA ILE A 98 25.95 -46.93 68.66
C ILE A 98 27.06 -47.10 67.60
N GLN A 99 28.06 -47.93 67.85
CA GLN A 99 29.15 -48.19 66.92
C GLN A 99 28.69 -48.84 65.65
N ARG A 100 27.77 -49.81 65.73
CA ARG A 100 27.17 -50.46 64.57
C ARG A 100 26.36 -49.44 63.73
N MET A 101 25.59 -48.60 64.39
CA MET A 101 24.80 -47.58 63.74
C MET A 101 25.67 -46.54 63.02
N ASN A 102 26.75 -46.11 63.64
CA ASN A 102 27.71 -45.20 63.04
C ASN A 102 28.35 -45.83 61.81
N ASN A 103 28.73 -47.12 61.89
CA ASN A 103 29.29 -47.83 60.69
C ASN A 103 28.30 -47.93 59.56
N VAL A 104 27.03 -48.24 59.85
CA VAL A 104 25.97 -48.28 58.84
C VAL A 104 25.75 -46.91 58.22
N CYS A 105 25.58 -45.90 59.05
CA CYS A 105 25.37 -44.54 58.53
C CYS A 105 26.56 -44.02 57.71
N THR A 106 27.80 -44.43 58.09
CA THR A 106 29.00 -44.06 57.33
C THR A 106 29.11 -44.80 55.98
N ALA A 107 28.48 -45.98 55.88
CA ALA A 107 28.48 -46.79 54.67
C ALA A 107 27.43 -46.40 53.64
N PHE A 108 26.51 -45.52 53.95
CA PHE A 108 25.56 -45.01 52.98
C PHE A 108 26.25 -44.09 51.97
N ASP A 109 26.08 -44.38 50.68
CA ASP A 109 26.68 -43.60 49.61
C ASP A 109 26.18 -42.14 49.61
N ASP A 110 24.93 -41.94 50.02
CA ASP A 110 24.24 -40.63 50.01
C ASP A 110 24.47 -39.81 51.29
N MET A 111 25.28 -40.29 52.26
CA MET A 111 25.55 -39.55 53.49
C MET A 111 26.18 -38.17 53.26
N ALA A 112 26.76 -37.91 52.12
CA ALA A 112 27.25 -36.60 51.70
C ALA A 112 26.11 -35.56 51.66
N LEU A 113 24.88 -35.99 51.31
CA LEU A 113 23.69 -35.13 51.15
C LEU A 113 22.76 -35.17 52.36
N ILE A 114 22.85 -36.16 53.21
CA ILE A 114 22.04 -36.32 54.42
C ILE A 114 22.62 -35.46 55.54
N THR A 115 21.83 -34.58 56.09
CA THR A 115 22.25 -33.69 57.18
C THR A 115 22.17 -34.37 58.52
N ASN A 116 21.18 -35.21 58.74
CA ASN A 116 20.98 -35.91 59.98
C ASN A 116 20.21 -37.22 59.79
N VAL A 117 20.72 -38.25 60.37
CA VAL A 117 19.99 -39.49 60.63
C VAL A 117 19.70 -39.53 62.13
N SER A 118 18.46 -39.71 62.53
CA SER A 118 18.11 -39.83 63.92
C SER A 118 17.17 -40.99 64.21
N LEU A 119 17.38 -41.62 65.35
CA LEU A 119 16.49 -42.62 65.94
C LEU A 119 15.77 -42.02 67.13
N ALA A 120 14.46 -42.16 67.16
CA ALA A 120 13.68 -41.70 68.30
C ALA A 120 12.86 -42.87 68.81
N MET A 121 13.08 -43.18 70.07
CA MET A 121 12.48 -44.33 70.76
C MET A 121 11.09 -43.97 71.32
N ALA A 122 10.21 -44.93 71.25
CA ALA A 122 8.89 -44.85 71.86
C ALA A 122 8.99 -45.07 73.35
N GLU A 123 8.44 -44.18 74.13
CA GLU A 123 8.42 -44.24 75.59
C GLU A 123 7.01 -43.96 76.15
N GLY A 124 6.70 -44.59 77.26
CA GLY A 124 5.42 -44.44 78.00
C GLY A 124 4.31 -45.35 77.46
N PRO A 125 3.12 -45.25 78.03
CA PRO A 125 1.96 -46.06 77.59
C PRO A 125 1.53 -45.73 76.20
N LEU A 126 0.87 -46.72 75.53
CA LEU A 126 0.30 -46.58 74.19
C LEU A 126 -1.13 -46.12 74.30
N GLN A 127 -1.49 -45.12 73.51
CA GLN A 127 -2.87 -44.70 73.28
C GLN A 127 -3.15 -44.85 71.80
N ASP A 128 -4.11 -45.72 71.42
CA ASP A 128 -4.44 -46.06 70.03
C ASP A 128 -3.20 -46.47 69.19
N GLY A 129 -2.26 -47.22 69.78
CA GLY A 129 -1.04 -47.66 69.16
C GLY A 129 0.05 -46.62 69.02
N ILE A 130 -0.15 -45.44 69.56
CA ILE A 130 0.79 -44.30 69.54
C ILE A 130 1.42 -44.15 70.97
N PRO A 131 2.74 -44.06 71.08
CA PRO A 131 3.41 -43.87 72.37
C PRO A 131 3.16 -42.45 72.91
N GLU A 132 3.15 -42.31 74.28
CA GLU A 132 3.01 -41.03 74.93
C GLU A 132 4.20 -40.08 74.57
N LYS A 133 5.38 -40.65 74.41
CA LYS A 133 6.59 -39.89 74.07
C LYS A 133 7.35 -40.59 73.01
N THR A 134 8.01 -39.79 72.10
CA THR A 134 8.95 -40.27 71.10
C THR A 134 10.21 -39.41 71.25
N VAL A 135 11.24 -39.99 71.88
CA VAL A 135 12.42 -39.27 72.32
C VAL A 135 13.61 -39.59 71.43
N ILE A 136 14.27 -38.57 70.92
CA ILE A 136 15.48 -38.75 70.08
C ILE A 136 16.60 -39.34 70.94
N SER A 137 16.97 -40.56 70.62
CA SER A 137 17.93 -41.35 71.34
C SER A 137 19.31 -41.49 70.65
N TYR A 138 19.31 -41.24 69.32
CA TYR A 138 20.52 -41.30 68.48
C TYR A 138 20.46 -40.23 67.40
N CYS A 139 21.60 -39.65 67.01
CA CYS A 139 21.74 -38.79 65.88
C CYS A 139 23.14 -38.93 65.24
N PHE A 140 23.17 -38.86 63.92
CA PHE A 140 24.41 -38.93 63.14
C PHE A 140 24.39 -37.87 62.05
N PRO A 141 25.43 -37.08 61.81
CA PRO A 141 26.67 -37.00 62.66
C PRO A 141 26.38 -36.39 64.04
N TYR A 142 27.01 -36.93 65.05
CA TYR A 142 26.75 -36.55 66.42
C TYR A 142 27.07 -35.09 66.71
N GLU A 143 28.27 -34.62 66.37
CA GLU A 143 28.75 -33.29 66.76
C GLU A 143 27.85 -32.16 66.33
N ILE A 144 27.26 -32.29 65.15
CA ILE A 144 26.36 -31.30 64.54
C ILE A 144 24.95 -31.36 65.17
N ASN A 145 24.50 -32.58 65.51
CA ASN A 145 23.09 -32.84 65.83
C ASN A 145 22.86 -33.12 67.36
N LYS A 146 23.93 -33.11 68.20
CA LYS A 146 23.85 -33.41 69.63
C LYS A 146 22.78 -32.63 70.39
N SER A 147 22.46 -31.43 69.98
CA SER A 147 21.41 -30.59 70.59
C SER A 147 19.98 -31.15 70.41
N ALA A 148 19.81 -32.12 69.53
CA ALA A 148 18.53 -32.77 69.31
C ALA A 148 18.25 -33.94 70.23
N LEU A 149 19.33 -34.51 70.84
CA LEU A 149 19.21 -35.66 71.72
C LEU A 149 18.35 -35.35 72.97
N GLY A 150 17.59 -36.34 73.38
CA GLY A 150 16.69 -36.25 74.51
C GLY A 150 15.43 -35.42 74.28
N LYS A 151 15.26 -34.81 73.12
CA LYS A 151 14.04 -34.05 72.82
C LYS A 151 12.88 -34.99 72.50
N ASN A 152 11.74 -34.76 73.12
CA ASN A 152 10.50 -35.46 72.83
C ASN A 152 9.83 -34.77 71.62
N LEU A 153 9.63 -35.52 70.55
CA LEU A 153 9.03 -35.04 69.33
C LEU A 153 7.51 -34.81 69.41
N MET A 154 6.86 -35.38 70.49
CA MET A 154 5.40 -35.29 70.69
C MET A 154 5.00 -34.01 71.48
N ILE A 155 5.92 -33.21 71.94
CA ILE A 155 5.62 -31.99 72.70
C ILE A 155 5.35 -30.76 71.81
N GLN A 156 5.78 -30.78 70.56
CA GLN A 156 5.62 -29.63 69.63
C GLN A 156 4.34 -29.74 68.87
N PRO A 157 3.33 -28.84 69.02
CA PRO A 157 1.98 -29.00 68.47
C PRO A 157 1.95 -29.20 66.94
N LYS A 158 2.87 -28.58 66.16
CA LYS A 158 2.94 -28.76 64.71
C LYS A 158 3.62 -30.06 64.29
N ARG A 159 4.53 -30.62 65.08
CA ARG A 159 5.25 -31.86 64.80
C ARG A 159 4.51 -33.08 65.32
N ASP A 160 3.75 -32.94 66.41
CA ASP A 160 2.96 -34.01 67.00
C ASP A 160 2.05 -34.69 65.94
N ASP A 161 1.36 -33.92 65.15
CA ASP A 161 0.48 -34.48 64.10
C ASP A 161 1.29 -35.30 63.06
N ALA A 162 2.45 -34.83 62.61
CA ALA A 162 3.30 -35.58 61.68
C ALA A 162 3.82 -36.89 62.33
N ILE A 163 4.27 -36.84 63.61
CA ILE A 163 4.72 -38.04 64.34
C ILE A 163 3.58 -39.03 64.54
N ARG A 164 2.39 -38.58 64.93
CA ARG A 164 1.19 -39.44 65.03
C ARG A 164 0.82 -40.08 63.69
N LYS A 165 0.96 -39.38 62.60
CA LYS A 165 0.77 -39.95 61.25
C LYS A 165 1.78 -41.06 60.95
N VAL A 166 3.06 -40.91 61.32
CA VAL A 166 4.08 -41.97 61.14
C VAL A 166 3.65 -43.26 61.83
N TYR A 167 3.18 -43.20 63.06
CA TYR A 167 2.73 -44.40 63.78
C TYR A 167 1.42 -44.99 63.20
N ARG A 168 0.48 -44.14 62.70
CA ARG A 168 -0.78 -44.60 62.07
C ARG A 168 -0.52 -45.30 60.74
N LYS A 169 0.44 -44.76 59.96
CA LYS A 169 0.77 -45.25 58.63
C LYS A 169 1.75 -46.41 58.60
N GLN A 170 2.01 -47.00 59.70
CA GLN A 170 2.77 -48.23 59.97
C GLN A 170 3.69 -48.74 58.85
N GLY A 171 4.93 -48.17 58.79
CA GLY A 171 5.94 -48.59 57.84
C GLY A 171 5.96 -47.82 56.52
N GLU A 172 5.06 -46.92 56.27
CA GLU A 172 5.13 -45.95 55.18
C GLU A 172 6.03 -44.76 55.57
N LEU A 173 6.69 -44.18 54.58
CA LEU A 173 7.43 -42.94 54.72
C LEU A 173 6.44 -41.78 54.94
N VAL A 174 6.72 -40.95 55.94
CA VAL A 174 5.99 -39.69 56.17
C VAL A 174 6.99 -38.57 56.13
N ILE A 175 6.84 -37.67 55.19
CA ILE A 175 7.71 -36.54 54.99
C ILE A 175 7.06 -35.29 55.63
N GLU A 176 7.84 -34.57 56.43
CA GLU A 176 7.48 -33.31 57.04
C GLU A 176 8.38 -32.19 56.51
N GLY A 177 7.81 -31.10 56.16
CA GLY A 177 8.57 -29.94 55.67
C GLY A 177 8.20 -29.57 54.19
N PRO A 178 9.06 -28.84 53.52
CA PRO A 178 10.19 -28.12 54.11
C PRO A 178 9.76 -27.17 55.23
N PHE A 179 10.60 -27.05 56.24
CA PHE A 179 10.41 -26.11 57.36
C PHE A 179 11.78 -25.61 57.83
N ARG A 180 11.77 -24.45 58.49
CA ARG A 180 13.02 -23.94 59.10
C ARG A 180 13.29 -24.62 60.46
N ARG A 181 14.46 -25.20 60.57
CA ARG A 181 14.91 -25.89 61.77
C ARG A 181 15.21 -24.84 62.87
N ILE A 182 14.72 -25.12 64.06
CA ILE A 182 14.80 -24.14 65.18
C ILE A 182 16.24 -23.88 65.62
N GLN A 183 17.14 -24.87 65.45
CA GLN A 183 18.51 -24.78 66.00
C GLN A 183 19.39 -23.81 65.21
N ASP A 184 19.27 -23.76 63.93
CA ASP A 184 20.18 -23.04 63.03
C ASP A 184 19.44 -22.28 61.92
N ASN A 185 18.10 -22.28 61.95
CA ASN A 185 17.24 -21.66 60.94
C ASN A 185 17.41 -22.19 59.50
N GLU A 186 18.08 -23.35 59.34
CA GLU A 186 18.24 -24.01 58.04
C GLU A 186 16.91 -24.58 57.57
N LEU A 187 16.71 -24.55 56.26
CA LEU A 187 15.53 -25.11 55.61
C LEU A 187 15.74 -26.61 55.41
N VAL A 188 14.90 -27.42 56.01
CA VAL A 188 15.07 -28.88 56.02
C VAL A 188 13.79 -29.61 55.67
N LEU A 189 13.95 -30.80 55.09
CA LEU A 189 12.89 -31.77 54.80
C LEU A 189 13.21 -33.05 55.59
N THR A 190 12.27 -33.52 56.39
CA THR A 190 12.53 -34.70 57.25
C THR A 190 11.56 -35.82 56.89
N GLY A 191 12.07 -36.96 56.46
CA GLY A 191 11.31 -38.19 56.26
C GLY A 191 11.43 -39.11 57.48
N ARG A 192 10.31 -39.72 57.86
CA ARG A 192 10.26 -40.62 59.03
C ARG A 192 9.53 -41.89 58.69
N VAL A 193 10.02 -43.01 59.25
CA VAL A 193 9.44 -44.33 59.12
C VAL A 193 9.30 -44.95 60.52
N ALA A 194 8.14 -45.49 60.84
CA ALA A 194 7.92 -46.21 62.10
C ALA A 194 8.64 -47.56 62.09
N VAL A 195 9.24 -47.85 63.22
CA VAL A 195 9.90 -49.13 63.50
C VAL A 195 9.11 -49.89 64.54
N LYS A 196 8.94 -51.19 64.39
CA LYS A 196 8.26 -52.09 65.33
C LYS A 196 9.24 -53.07 65.96
N ASN A 197 8.95 -53.47 67.18
CA ASN A 197 9.53 -54.62 67.84
C ASN A 197 8.97 -55.91 67.22
N SER A 198 9.61 -57.03 67.53
CA SER A 198 9.19 -58.40 67.07
C SER A 198 7.79 -58.76 67.59
N ASP A 199 7.30 -58.15 68.64
CA ASP A 199 5.97 -58.35 69.20
C ASP A 199 4.89 -57.45 68.58
N GLY A 200 5.29 -56.64 67.57
CA GLY A 200 4.44 -55.70 66.87
C GLY A 200 4.23 -54.37 67.60
N SER A 201 4.77 -54.20 68.80
CA SER A 201 4.70 -52.91 69.55
C SER A 201 5.63 -51.88 68.88
N PRO A 202 5.32 -50.57 68.98
CA PRO A 202 6.17 -49.52 68.47
C PRO A 202 7.55 -49.50 69.16
N TRP A 203 8.62 -49.72 68.37
CA TRP A 203 9.99 -49.48 68.83
C TRP A 203 10.32 -47.98 68.92
N GLY A 204 9.83 -47.27 67.87
CA GLY A 204 10.12 -45.87 67.71
C GLY A 204 10.04 -45.50 66.21
N LEU A 205 10.89 -44.57 65.84
CA LEU A 205 10.98 -44.16 64.40
C LEU A 205 12.43 -43.88 64.00
N VAL A 206 12.69 -44.06 62.71
CA VAL A 206 13.88 -43.59 62.02
C VAL A 206 13.51 -42.29 61.32
N ALA A 207 14.41 -41.32 61.36
CA ALA A 207 14.24 -40.06 60.63
C ALA A 207 15.51 -39.72 59.85
N VAL A 208 15.35 -39.37 58.60
CA VAL A 208 16.39 -38.83 57.69
C VAL A 208 16.01 -37.37 57.42
N THR A 209 16.98 -36.48 57.63
CA THR A 209 16.79 -35.05 57.43
C THR A 209 17.70 -34.56 56.30
N LEU A 210 17.09 -33.92 55.32
CA LEU A 210 17.74 -33.39 54.13
C LEU A 210 17.83 -31.86 54.23
N ASP A 211 18.93 -31.29 53.79
CA ASP A 211 19.11 -29.86 53.67
C ASP A 211 18.54 -29.34 52.35
N MET A 212 17.64 -28.41 52.47
CA MET A 212 16.96 -27.78 51.31
C MET A 212 17.51 -26.39 51.00
N ASN A 213 18.62 -25.98 51.61
CA ASN A 213 19.27 -24.72 51.35
C ASN A 213 20.25 -24.83 50.16
N PRO A 214 20.02 -24.14 49.02
CA PRO A 214 20.91 -24.21 47.86
C PRO A 214 22.34 -23.74 48.11
N ALA A 215 22.57 -22.96 49.15
CA ALA A 215 23.91 -22.49 49.55
C ALA A 215 24.67 -23.52 50.38
N SER A 216 24.02 -24.58 50.83
CA SER A 216 24.63 -25.62 51.64
C SER A 216 25.44 -26.58 50.76
N PRO A 217 26.63 -27.03 51.23
CA PRO A 217 27.38 -28.09 50.58
C PRO A 217 26.65 -29.43 50.61
N LYS A 218 25.61 -29.60 51.44
CA LYS A 218 24.75 -30.74 51.60
C LYS A 218 23.36 -30.56 50.99
N TYR A 219 23.25 -29.65 50.02
CA TYR A 219 21.97 -29.39 49.37
C TYR A 219 21.42 -30.65 48.72
N ALA A 220 20.27 -31.12 49.13
CA ALA A 220 19.69 -32.39 48.68
C ALA A 220 19.42 -32.47 47.20
N LEU A 221 19.25 -31.35 46.51
CA LEU A 221 18.96 -31.28 45.09
C LEU A 221 20.17 -30.81 44.26
N GLN A 222 21.40 -30.93 44.80
CA GLN A 222 22.62 -30.48 44.10
C GLN A 222 22.87 -31.25 42.77
N ASN A 223 22.37 -32.48 42.65
CA ASN A 223 22.51 -33.29 41.47
C ASN A 223 21.57 -32.87 40.34
N ILE A 224 20.59 -32.02 40.64
CA ILE A 224 19.67 -31.49 39.63
C ILE A 224 20.28 -30.26 38.95
N ASN A 225 20.51 -30.35 37.66
CA ASN A 225 21.10 -29.25 36.90
C ASN A 225 20.08 -28.14 36.59
N PHE A 226 19.64 -27.39 37.61
CA PHE A 226 18.75 -26.24 37.41
C PHE A 226 19.38 -25.12 36.57
N ALA A 227 20.71 -25.04 36.47
CA ALA A 227 21.39 -24.06 35.63
C ALA A 227 21.08 -24.26 34.13
N ALA A 228 20.76 -25.48 33.73
CA ALA A 228 20.34 -25.76 32.33
C ALA A 228 19.02 -25.06 31.96
N LEU A 229 18.11 -24.81 32.89
CA LEU A 229 16.90 -23.99 32.68
C LEU A 229 17.27 -22.55 32.37
N GLN A 230 18.21 -21.98 33.13
CA GLN A 230 18.68 -20.62 32.92
C GLN A 230 19.40 -20.47 31.57
N GLY A 231 20.20 -21.47 31.16
CA GLY A 231 20.85 -21.52 29.85
C GLY A 231 19.83 -21.49 28.69
N GLN A 232 18.64 -22.04 28.89
CA GLN A 232 17.52 -22.01 27.95
C GLN A 232 16.63 -20.76 28.11
N LYS A 233 17.04 -19.80 28.93
CA LYS A 233 16.31 -18.56 29.28
C LYS A 233 14.95 -18.85 29.94
N TYR A 234 14.87 -19.91 30.77
CA TYR A 234 13.74 -20.14 31.66
C TYR A 234 14.17 -19.84 33.09
N ARG A 235 13.24 -19.29 33.85
CA ARG A 235 13.36 -19.05 35.28
C ARG A 235 12.55 -20.11 36.00
N TYR A 236 12.99 -20.48 37.20
CA TYR A 236 12.25 -21.39 38.04
C TYR A 236 12.15 -20.91 39.49
N HIS A 237 11.07 -21.31 40.17
CA HIS A 237 10.84 -21.09 41.58
C HIS A 237 10.29 -22.40 42.18
N LEU A 238 11.10 -23.04 43.00
CA LEU A 238 10.71 -24.21 43.80
C LEU A 238 10.31 -23.72 45.18
N TYR A 239 9.08 -23.95 45.61
CA TYR A 239 8.53 -23.44 46.85
C TYR A 239 7.46 -24.36 47.43
N LYS A 240 7.14 -24.18 48.70
CA LYS A 240 5.98 -24.73 49.39
C LYS A 240 5.02 -23.62 49.77
N ILE A 241 3.73 -23.91 49.80
CA ILE A 241 2.73 -22.97 50.34
C ILE A 241 2.56 -23.26 51.84
N GLU A 242 2.87 -22.28 52.65
CA GLU A 242 2.69 -22.33 54.09
C GLU A 242 1.92 -21.10 54.57
N ASN A 243 0.75 -21.32 55.21
CA ASN A 243 -0.14 -20.23 55.67
C ASN A 243 -0.48 -19.21 54.59
N GLY A 244 -0.66 -19.66 53.31
CA GLY A 244 -0.96 -18.81 52.20
C GLY A 244 0.23 -18.06 51.59
N ALA A 245 1.43 -18.19 52.13
CA ALA A 245 2.64 -17.58 51.59
C ALA A 245 3.55 -18.63 50.93
N LYS A 246 4.37 -18.20 49.96
CA LYS A 246 5.38 -19.04 49.32
C LYS A 246 6.63 -19.11 50.21
N LEU A 247 6.94 -20.29 50.72
CA LEU A 247 8.22 -20.58 51.38
C LEU A 247 9.18 -21.06 50.27
N THR A 248 10.11 -20.20 49.84
CA THR A 248 11.09 -20.50 48.79
C THR A 248 12.08 -21.56 49.25
N ILE A 249 12.28 -22.58 48.41
CA ILE A 249 13.29 -23.63 48.56
C ILE A 249 14.48 -23.28 47.69
N ALA A 250 14.23 -23.06 46.41
CA ALA A 250 15.22 -22.65 45.42
C ALA A 250 14.59 -21.77 44.33
N ALA A 251 15.37 -20.85 43.81
CA ALA A 251 14.92 -20.01 42.70
C ALA A 251 16.12 -19.64 41.82
N SER A 252 15.86 -19.39 40.54
CA SER A 252 16.90 -18.96 39.61
C SER A 252 17.46 -17.58 39.92
N ASP A 253 16.60 -16.66 40.34
CA ASP A 253 16.91 -15.26 40.67
C ASP A 253 15.82 -14.65 41.55
N HIS A 254 16.03 -13.38 41.92
CA HIS A 254 15.07 -12.65 42.74
C HIS A 254 13.72 -12.39 42.07
N GLU A 255 13.73 -12.23 40.72
CA GLU A 255 12.51 -12.02 39.95
C GLU A 255 11.67 -13.30 39.88
N ALA A 256 12.32 -14.48 39.86
CA ALA A 256 11.63 -15.76 39.88
C ALA A 256 10.81 -15.95 41.16
N MET A 257 11.25 -15.43 42.31
CA MET A 257 10.50 -15.50 43.57
C MET A 257 9.16 -14.72 43.50
N ALA A 258 9.08 -13.69 42.66
CA ALA A 258 7.90 -12.86 42.47
C ALA A 258 6.97 -13.37 41.34
N MET A 259 7.29 -14.49 40.70
CA MET A 259 6.48 -15.05 39.60
C MET A 259 5.05 -15.35 40.07
N THR A 260 4.08 -14.99 39.21
CA THR A 260 2.65 -15.25 39.44
C THR A 260 1.96 -15.93 38.28
N GLY A 261 2.61 -16.04 37.13
CA GLY A 261 2.03 -16.55 35.86
C GLY A 261 2.81 -17.68 35.21
N GLY A 262 3.78 -18.28 35.88
CA GLY A 262 4.52 -19.43 35.39
C GLY A 262 3.70 -20.69 35.29
N MET A 263 4.25 -21.70 34.61
CA MET A 263 3.67 -23.04 34.53
C MET A 263 4.08 -23.82 35.78
N LYS A 264 3.11 -24.40 36.47
CA LYS A 264 3.31 -25.06 37.75
C LYS A 264 3.20 -26.56 37.62
N TYR A 265 4.02 -27.25 38.41
CA TYR A 265 3.91 -28.68 38.60
C TYR A 265 3.99 -28.98 40.10
N ASP A 266 3.02 -29.75 40.58
CA ASP A 266 2.93 -30.16 41.97
C ASP A 266 3.79 -31.40 42.22
N ILE A 267 4.77 -31.27 43.08
CA ILE A 267 5.68 -32.34 43.53
C ILE A 267 5.04 -32.98 44.74
N GLU A 268 4.32 -34.05 44.57
CA GLU A 268 3.67 -34.79 45.63
C GLU A 268 4.66 -35.72 46.30
N LEU A 269 4.88 -35.51 47.61
CA LEU A 269 5.68 -36.34 48.47
C LEU A 269 4.76 -36.99 49.52
N PRO A 270 5.15 -38.12 50.13
CA PRO A 270 4.38 -38.75 51.19
C PRO A 270 4.14 -37.79 52.38
N ASN A 271 2.95 -37.24 52.50
CA ASN A 271 2.49 -36.25 53.48
C ASN A 271 3.03 -34.83 53.34
N ALA A 272 3.74 -34.51 52.25
CA ALA A 272 4.22 -33.16 51.94
C ALA A 272 4.05 -32.85 50.47
N SER A 273 4.05 -31.59 50.08
CA SER A 273 4.08 -31.18 48.67
C SER A 273 4.92 -29.93 48.48
N CYS A 274 5.55 -29.83 47.37
CA CYS A 274 6.26 -28.65 46.89
C CYS A 274 5.76 -28.32 45.46
N ILE A 275 5.98 -27.11 45.04
CA ILE A 275 5.56 -26.66 43.70
C ILE A 275 6.80 -26.12 42.99
N ILE A 276 7.02 -26.59 41.80
CA ILE A 276 7.95 -25.94 40.88
C ILE A 276 7.18 -25.11 39.88
N GLU A 277 7.49 -23.85 39.81
CA GLU A 277 6.90 -22.91 38.84
C GLU A 277 8.00 -22.49 37.86
N VAL A 278 7.72 -22.59 36.53
CA VAL A 278 8.68 -22.27 35.46
C VAL A 278 8.05 -21.24 34.53
N ASP A 279 8.82 -20.22 34.24
CA ASP A 279 8.39 -19.22 33.25
C ASP A 279 9.54 -18.86 32.28
N LYS A 280 9.24 -18.10 31.26
CA LYS A 280 10.20 -17.63 30.26
C LYS A 280 10.78 -16.28 30.69
N ALA A 281 12.09 -16.20 30.83
CA ALA A 281 12.77 -14.92 31.08
C ALA A 281 12.53 -13.94 29.93
N GLY A 282 12.00 -12.75 30.24
CA GLY A 282 11.60 -11.75 29.22
C GLY A 282 10.19 -11.94 28.67
N GLY A 283 9.37 -12.82 29.32
CA GLY A 283 7.98 -13.07 28.96
C GLY A 283 7.79 -14.20 27.94
N TRP A 284 6.54 -14.65 27.80
CA TRP A 284 6.17 -15.78 26.95
C TRP A 284 6.44 -15.55 25.47
N VAL A 285 6.39 -14.27 25.02
CA VAL A 285 6.76 -13.84 23.66
C VAL A 285 7.85 -12.78 23.79
N GLY A 286 9.03 -13.06 23.29
CA GLY A 286 10.13 -12.11 23.34
C GLY A 286 9.85 -10.87 22.49
N ASN A 287 10.24 -9.69 22.96
CA ASN A 287 10.06 -8.41 22.27
C ASN A 287 10.61 -8.43 20.83
N ASN A 288 11.72 -9.14 20.60
CA ASN A 288 12.31 -9.30 19.27
C ASN A 288 11.35 -9.97 18.28
N ILE A 289 10.54 -10.94 18.71
CA ILE A 289 9.52 -11.60 17.87
C ILE A 289 8.40 -10.64 17.55
N ILE A 290 7.96 -9.84 18.52
CA ILE A 290 6.93 -8.82 18.33
C ILE A 290 7.42 -7.77 17.32
N PHE A 291 8.63 -7.23 17.50
CA PHE A 291 9.22 -6.26 16.59
C PHE A 291 9.46 -6.83 15.19
N LEU A 292 9.91 -8.08 15.08
CA LEU A 292 10.11 -8.75 13.79
C LEU A 292 8.78 -8.89 13.03
N ASN A 293 7.73 -9.38 13.70
CA ASN A 293 6.41 -9.51 13.08
C ASN A 293 5.82 -8.14 12.70
N ALA A 294 5.97 -7.13 13.54
CA ALA A 294 5.54 -5.77 13.23
C ALA A 294 6.31 -5.19 12.03
N GLY A 295 7.62 -5.42 11.96
CA GLY A 295 8.47 -5.00 10.84
C GLY A 295 8.09 -5.67 9.53
N ILE A 296 7.89 -6.99 9.54
CA ILE A 296 7.42 -7.74 8.36
C ILE A 296 6.04 -7.25 7.91
N ALA A 297 5.10 -7.08 8.84
CA ALA A 297 3.76 -6.57 8.55
C ALA A 297 3.80 -5.18 7.93
N PHE A 298 4.61 -4.28 8.47
CA PHE A 298 4.82 -2.94 7.94
C PHE A 298 5.42 -2.97 6.53
N PHE A 299 6.43 -3.81 6.30
CA PHE A 299 7.08 -3.92 5.00
C PHE A 299 6.15 -4.49 3.92
N VAL A 300 5.37 -5.54 4.24
CA VAL A 300 4.37 -6.11 3.33
C VAL A 300 3.28 -5.09 3.03
N TRP A 301 2.83 -4.33 4.03
CA TRP A 301 1.88 -3.24 3.82
C TRP A 301 2.45 -2.17 2.89
N LEU A 302 3.69 -1.74 3.08
CA LEU A 302 4.38 -0.76 2.23
C LEU A 302 4.47 -1.24 0.78
N LEU A 303 4.87 -2.51 0.57
CA LEU A 303 4.92 -3.12 -0.76
C LEU A 303 3.53 -3.17 -1.41
N SER A 304 2.49 -3.46 -0.64
CA SER A 304 1.10 -3.49 -1.12
C SER A 304 0.65 -2.10 -1.59
N VAL A 305 0.96 -1.05 -0.82
CA VAL A 305 0.69 0.35 -1.20
C VAL A 305 1.40 0.70 -2.50
N PHE A 306 2.69 0.34 -2.61
CA PHE A 306 3.48 0.59 -3.81
C PHE A 306 2.93 -0.16 -5.03
N ALA A 307 2.61 -1.44 -4.87
CA ALA A 307 2.06 -2.27 -5.94
C ALA A 307 0.72 -1.75 -6.46
N VAL A 308 -0.20 -1.37 -5.55
CA VAL A 308 -1.49 -0.79 -5.93
C VAL A 308 -1.32 0.55 -6.62
N LYS A 309 -0.42 1.42 -6.11
CA LYS A 309 -0.11 2.69 -6.76
C LYS A 309 0.39 2.46 -8.19
N LYS A 310 1.35 1.55 -8.37
CA LYS A 310 1.92 1.23 -9.68
C LYS A 310 0.89 0.64 -10.64
N TRP A 311 0.01 -0.22 -10.13
CA TRP A 311 -1.09 -0.77 -10.93
C TRP A 311 -2.06 0.31 -11.39
N LEU A 312 -2.39 1.29 -10.52
CA LEU A 312 -3.25 2.41 -10.89
C LEU A 312 -2.61 3.30 -11.95
N GLU A 313 -1.32 3.63 -11.80
CA GLU A 313 -0.55 4.41 -12.79
C GLU A 313 -0.54 3.71 -14.17
N ASN A 314 -0.27 2.40 -14.19
CA ASN A 314 -0.29 1.63 -15.43
C ASN A 314 -1.68 1.60 -16.06
N LYS A 315 -2.74 1.45 -15.26
CA LYS A 315 -4.12 1.45 -15.75
C LYS A 315 -4.53 2.80 -16.34
N GLU A 316 -4.07 3.91 -15.75
CA GLU A 316 -4.29 5.26 -16.30
C GLU A 316 -3.54 5.44 -17.61
N ALA A 317 -2.27 5.03 -17.68
CA ALA A 317 -1.48 5.10 -18.90
C ALA A 317 -2.10 4.30 -20.07
N HIS A 318 -2.56 3.08 -19.81
CA HIS A 318 -3.26 2.28 -20.82
C HIS A 318 -4.57 2.92 -21.31
N ARG A 319 -5.31 3.57 -20.41
CA ARG A 319 -6.52 4.30 -20.80
C ARG A 319 -6.20 5.52 -21.65
N GLU A 320 -5.16 6.27 -21.28
CA GLU A 320 -4.74 7.45 -22.03
C GLU A 320 -4.31 7.07 -23.45
N ILE A 321 -3.60 5.95 -23.60
CA ILE A 321 -3.22 5.42 -24.93
C ILE A 321 -4.48 5.06 -25.73
N ALA A 322 -5.41 4.31 -25.12
CA ALA A 322 -6.66 3.92 -25.80
C ALA A 322 -7.53 5.12 -26.18
N ASP A 323 -7.64 6.12 -25.30
CA ASP A 323 -8.38 7.36 -25.59
C ASP A 323 -7.72 8.15 -26.74
N ARG A 324 -6.38 8.20 -26.80
CA ARG A 324 -5.63 8.83 -27.90
C ARG A 324 -5.82 8.07 -29.21
N GLU A 325 -5.77 6.76 -29.21
CA GLU A 325 -6.01 5.94 -30.39
C GLU A 325 -7.43 6.14 -30.91
N GLU A 326 -8.43 6.19 -30.02
CA GLU A 326 -9.82 6.45 -30.40
C GLU A 326 -10.00 7.84 -31.02
N ILE A 327 -9.39 8.88 -30.42
CA ILE A 327 -9.43 10.25 -30.96
C ILE A 327 -8.77 10.30 -32.35
N LEU A 328 -7.59 9.68 -32.50
CA LEU A 328 -6.91 9.64 -33.80
C LEU A 328 -7.74 8.91 -34.85
N ARG A 329 -8.41 7.82 -34.49
CA ARG A 329 -9.32 7.11 -35.35
C ARG A 329 -10.52 7.97 -35.76
N GLN A 330 -11.17 8.65 -34.80
CA GLN A 330 -12.29 9.56 -35.08
C GLN A 330 -11.85 10.73 -35.96
N ILE A 331 -10.66 11.30 -35.78
CA ILE A 331 -10.12 12.33 -36.65
C ILE A 331 -9.93 11.78 -38.06
N ALA A 332 -9.31 10.59 -38.20
CA ALA A 332 -9.08 9.96 -39.49
C ALA A 332 -10.40 9.60 -40.24
N ASP A 333 -11.42 9.19 -39.47
CA ASP A 333 -12.73 8.82 -40.06
C ASP A 333 -13.60 10.05 -40.43
N ASN A 334 -13.37 11.22 -39.80
CA ASN A 334 -14.10 12.46 -40.12
C ASN A 334 -13.45 13.33 -41.21
N ILE A 335 -12.28 12.94 -41.70
CA ILE A 335 -11.68 13.60 -42.88
C ILE A 335 -12.44 13.18 -44.12
N ASN A 336 -12.93 14.15 -44.93
CA ASN A 336 -13.50 13.88 -46.24
C ASN A 336 -12.41 13.34 -47.19
N GLY A 337 -12.09 12.05 -47.03
CA GLY A 337 -10.97 11.39 -47.68
C GLY A 337 -10.43 10.26 -46.85
N GLY A 338 -9.15 10.00 -46.91
CA GLY A 338 -8.57 8.86 -46.23
C GLY A 338 -7.10 9.02 -45.85
N VAL A 339 -6.64 8.05 -45.07
CA VAL A 339 -5.24 7.87 -44.72
C VAL A 339 -4.68 6.65 -45.42
N LEU A 340 -3.53 6.81 -46.02
CA LEU A 340 -2.88 5.83 -46.88
C LEU A 340 -1.40 5.72 -46.51
N THR A 341 -0.86 4.51 -46.47
CA THR A 341 0.57 4.26 -46.38
C THR A 341 1.05 3.52 -47.62
N LEU A 342 2.04 4.10 -48.28
CA LEU A 342 2.67 3.53 -49.47
C LEU A 342 4.06 3.02 -49.13
N VAL A 343 4.45 1.91 -49.76
CA VAL A 343 5.81 1.37 -49.67
C VAL A 343 6.52 1.62 -51.00
N ASN A 344 7.80 1.99 -50.96
CA ASN A 344 8.63 2.12 -52.14
C ASN A 344 9.08 0.74 -52.62
N ASP A 345 8.18 0.03 -53.29
CA ASP A 345 8.48 -1.19 -54.01
C ASP A 345 8.25 -0.97 -55.52
N ALA A 346 8.52 -1.97 -56.32
CA ALA A 346 8.43 -1.88 -57.81
C ALA A 346 7.06 -1.42 -58.34
N GLY A 347 6.06 -1.26 -57.47
CA GLY A 347 4.70 -0.87 -57.85
C GLY A 347 4.00 0.14 -56.96
N PHE A 348 4.69 0.66 -55.92
CA PHE A 348 4.14 1.55 -54.90
C PHE A 348 2.89 0.95 -54.25
N CYS A 349 3.09 -0.18 -53.57
CA CYS A 349 2.01 -0.91 -52.93
C CYS A 349 1.39 -0.14 -51.79
N ILE A 350 0.07 -0.18 -51.69
CA ILE A 350 -0.68 0.32 -50.56
C ILE A 350 -0.53 -0.68 -49.42
N ARG A 351 0.21 -0.30 -48.39
CA ARG A 351 0.39 -1.12 -47.19
C ARG A 351 -0.76 -0.97 -46.19
N TYR A 352 -1.32 0.21 -46.13
CA TYR A 352 -2.44 0.52 -45.26
C TYR A 352 -3.36 1.54 -45.93
N ALA A 353 -4.65 1.34 -45.78
CA ALA A 353 -5.68 2.30 -46.13
C ALA A 353 -6.77 2.25 -45.05
N ASN A 354 -7.22 3.41 -44.57
CA ASN A 354 -8.36 3.46 -43.65
C ASN A 354 -9.69 3.34 -44.41
N ASP A 355 -10.78 3.14 -43.69
CA ASP A 355 -12.11 2.99 -44.28
C ASP A 355 -12.59 4.25 -45.01
N GLY A 356 -12.11 5.44 -44.59
CA GLY A 356 -12.37 6.70 -45.29
C GLY A 356 -11.85 6.69 -46.74
N PHE A 357 -10.63 6.20 -46.93
CA PHE A 357 -10.05 6.04 -48.25
C PHE A 357 -10.84 5.05 -49.15
N LEU A 358 -11.19 3.90 -48.55
CA LEU A 358 -11.96 2.88 -49.28
C LEU A 358 -13.32 3.41 -49.77
N LYS A 359 -14.00 4.17 -48.89
CA LYS A 359 -15.26 4.83 -49.25
C LYS A 359 -15.07 5.88 -50.33
N LEU A 360 -13.98 6.66 -50.29
CA LEU A 360 -13.67 7.69 -51.26
C LEU A 360 -13.50 7.11 -52.66
N ILE A 361 -12.81 5.98 -52.80
CA ILE A 361 -12.52 5.37 -54.11
C ILE A 361 -13.57 4.35 -54.55
N GLY A 362 -14.45 3.89 -53.63
CA GLY A 362 -15.51 2.93 -53.90
C GLY A 362 -15.08 1.46 -54.03
N TYR A 363 -13.86 1.13 -53.58
CA TYR A 363 -13.33 -0.23 -53.59
C TYR A 363 -13.37 -0.88 -52.21
N THR A 364 -13.40 -2.20 -52.17
CA THR A 364 -13.28 -2.96 -50.93
C THR A 364 -11.82 -3.16 -50.56
N ARG A 365 -11.58 -3.49 -49.27
CA ARG A 365 -10.23 -3.81 -48.76
C ARG A 365 -9.61 -5.00 -49.50
N GLU A 366 -10.41 -6.04 -49.76
CA GLU A 366 -9.97 -7.25 -50.46
C GLU A 366 -9.54 -6.96 -51.89
N GLU A 367 -10.25 -6.06 -52.59
CA GLU A 367 -9.89 -5.63 -53.94
C GLU A 367 -8.57 -4.84 -53.96
N LEU A 368 -8.32 -4.07 -52.87
CA LEU A 368 -7.11 -3.28 -52.73
C LEU A 368 -5.89 -4.14 -52.42
N GLU A 369 -6.06 -5.17 -51.56
CA GLU A 369 -4.97 -6.04 -51.08
C GLU A 369 -4.54 -7.08 -52.12
N ASN A 370 -5.42 -7.48 -53.00
CA ASN A 370 -5.17 -8.57 -53.96
C ASN A 370 -4.40 -8.16 -55.24
N VAL A 371 -4.20 -6.87 -55.49
CA VAL A 371 -3.53 -6.40 -56.71
C VAL A 371 -2.29 -5.56 -56.38
N PRO A 372 -1.08 -6.08 -56.54
CA PRO A 372 0.12 -5.28 -56.49
C PRO A 372 0.03 -4.12 -57.51
N SER A 373 0.49 -2.93 -57.12
CA SER A 373 0.41 -1.73 -57.97
C SER A 373 -1.01 -1.21 -58.26
N PHE A 374 -1.96 -1.54 -57.39
CA PHE A 374 -3.36 -1.16 -57.52
C PHE A 374 -3.55 0.36 -57.73
N LEU A 375 -2.78 1.17 -56.99
CA LEU A 375 -2.86 2.63 -57.07
C LEU A 375 -2.58 3.14 -58.49
N ARG A 376 -1.54 2.61 -59.12
CA ARG A 376 -1.10 3.05 -60.44
C ARG A 376 -2.03 2.58 -61.56
N ALA A 377 -2.51 1.36 -61.44
CA ALA A 377 -3.30 0.75 -62.51
C ALA A 377 -4.80 1.13 -62.52
N HIS A 378 -5.36 1.48 -61.34
CA HIS A 378 -6.81 1.59 -61.19
C HIS A 378 -7.30 2.91 -60.57
N LEU A 379 -6.44 3.64 -59.82
CA LEU A 379 -6.90 4.79 -59.07
C LEU A 379 -6.47 6.14 -59.63
N ILE A 380 -5.44 6.19 -60.48
CA ILE A 380 -4.93 7.46 -61.00
C ILE A 380 -5.61 7.79 -62.30
N TYR A 381 -6.13 9.01 -62.39
CA TYR A 381 -6.66 9.50 -63.65
C TYR A 381 -5.54 9.61 -64.71
N GLU A 382 -5.77 9.13 -65.93
CA GLU A 382 -4.75 8.93 -66.96
C GLU A 382 -3.91 10.19 -67.22
N GLU A 383 -4.56 11.36 -67.32
CA GLU A 383 -3.86 12.65 -67.54
C GLU A 383 -2.98 13.09 -66.40
N ASP A 384 -3.24 12.64 -65.17
CA ASP A 384 -2.47 13.00 -63.97
C ASP A 384 -1.37 11.96 -63.64
N ALA A 385 -1.36 10.82 -64.34
CA ALA A 385 -0.36 9.76 -64.16
C ALA A 385 1.10 10.24 -64.31
N PRO A 386 1.44 11.09 -65.31
CA PRO A 386 2.81 11.62 -65.43
C PRO A 386 3.24 12.50 -64.24
N LYS A 387 2.32 13.29 -63.66
CA LYS A 387 2.58 14.13 -62.50
C LYS A 387 2.87 13.29 -61.27
N PHE A 388 2.07 12.24 -61.06
CA PHE A 388 2.26 11.31 -59.96
C PHE A 388 3.57 10.53 -60.08
N GLN A 389 3.93 10.09 -61.30
CA GLN A 389 5.18 9.40 -61.53
C GLN A 389 6.38 10.31 -61.25
N ALA A 390 6.37 11.55 -61.71
CA ALA A 390 7.44 12.51 -61.47
C ALA A 390 7.63 12.80 -59.97
N LEU A 391 6.52 12.82 -59.22
CA LEU A 391 6.56 12.94 -57.76
C LEU A 391 7.24 11.72 -57.13
N LEU A 392 6.86 10.53 -57.52
CA LEU A 392 7.40 9.30 -56.94
C LEU A 392 8.89 9.11 -57.27
N ASP A 393 9.33 9.54 -58.44
CA ASP A 393 10.73 9.49 -58.86
C ASP A 393 11.63 10.51 -58.07
N GLY A 394 11.03 11.58 -57.53
CA GLY A 394 11.73 12.67 -56.86
C GLY A 394 11.72 12.63 -55.31
N VAL A 395 10.88 11.80 -54.68
CA VAL A 395 10.59 11.88 -53.24
C VAL A 395 10.76 10.52 -52.58
N TRP A 396 11.92 10.21 -52.08
CA TRP A 396 12.07 9.02 -51.23
C TRP A 396 13.26 9.15 -50.25
N HIS A 397 13.45 10.35 -49.75
CA HIS A 397 14.35 10.55 -48.64
C HIS A 397 13.56 10.77 -47.35
N LEU A 398 14.13 10.41 -46.26
CA LEU A 398 13.50 10.59 -44.93
C LEU A 398 13.10 12.06 -44.70
N ASN A 399 11.85 12.27 -44.31
CA ASN A 399 11.21 13.58 -44.11
C ASN A 399 10.86 14.37 -45.38
N ASP A 400 11.00 13.80 -46.57
CA ASP A 400 10.45 14.42 -47.77
C ASP A 400 8.94 14.62 -47.64
N LYS A 401 8.43 15.76 -48.12
CA LYS A 401 7.03 16.14 -48.02
C LYS A 401 6.38 16.13 -49.38
N ILE A 402 5.12 15.77 -49.40
CA ILE A 402 4.26 15.76 -50.57
C ILE A 402 3.09 16.70 -50.34
N ASP A 403 2.79 17.51 -51.37
CA ASP A 403 1.59 18.33 -51.45
C ASP A 403 1.20 18.36 -52.94
N LEU A 404 0.23 17.55 -53.31
CA LEU A 404 -0.13 17.34 -54.70
C LEU A 404 -1.65 17.30 -54.87
N GLU A 405 -2.17 18.15 -55.76
CA GLU A 405 -3.55 18.04 -56.27
C GLU A 405 -3.59 17.16 -57.50
N MET A 406 -4.46 16.15 -57.47
CA MET A 406 -4.67 15.26 -58.62
C MET A 406 -6.11 14.70 -58.59
N ARG A 407 -6.47 13.96 -59.66
CA ARG A 407 -7.76 13.29 -59.78
C ARG A 407 -7.58 11.79 -59.53
N LEU A 408 -8.36 11.25 -58.61
CA LEU A 408 -8.50 9.81 -58.44
C LEU A 408 -9.71 9.31 -59.21
N LEU A 409 -9.59 8.12 -59.81
CA LEU A 409 -10.67 7.45 -60.49
C LEU A 409 -11.47 6.60 -59.51
N HIS A 410 -12.75 6.92 -59.35
CA HIS A 410 -13.67 6.12 -58.56
C HIS A 410 -14.08 4.85 -59.33
N LYS A 411 -14.38 3.77 -58.62
CA LYS A 411 -14.83 2.48 -59.22
C LYS A 411 -15.95 2.62 -60.21
N ASN A 412 -16.85 3.60 -60.04
CA ASN A 412 -17.98 3.86 -60.97
C ASN A 412 -17.58 4.68 -62.22
N GLY A 413 -16.30 4.94 -62.43
CA GLY A 413 -15.81 5.61 -63.64
C GLY A 413 -15.78 7.14 -63.58
N HIS A 414 -16.24 7.80 -62.52
CA HIS A 414 -16.07 9.24 -62.38
C HIS A 414 -14.74 9.54 -61.67
N TYR A 415 -14.23 10.75 -61.84
CA TYR A 415 -13.03 11.18 -61.13
C TYR A 415 -13.35 12.11 -59.96
N ILE A 416 -12.54 12.04 -58.93
CA ILE A 416 -12.63 12.82 -57.72
C ILE A 416 -11.37 13.66 -57.60
N PRO A 417 -11.47 15.01 -57.57
CA PRO A 417 -10.30 15.84 -57.28
C PRO A 417 -9.92 15.69 -55.82
N VAL A 418 -8.65 15.35 -55.59
CA VAL A 418 -8.11 15.14 -54.24
C VAL A 418 -6.84 15.95 -54.03
N LEU A 419 -6.64 16.31 -52.79
CA LEU A 419 -5.37 16.85 -52.29
C LEU A 419 -4.68 15.75 -51.52
N ILE A 420 -3.48 15.35 -51.97
CA ILE A 420 -2.63 14.37 -51.32
C ILE A 420 -1.54 15.12 -50.54
N ARG A 421 -1.53 14.98 -49.22
CA ARG A 421 -0.49 15.47 -48.37
C ARG A 421 0.17 14.32 -47.63
N GLY A 422 1.48 14.30 -47.60
CA GLY A 422 2.20 13.22 -46.94
C GLY A 422 3.64 13.55 -46.60
N SER A 423 4.26 12.59 -45.93
CA SER A 423 5.69 12.64 -45.63
C SER A 423 6.28 11.23 -45.66
N VAL A 424 7.55 11.15 -46.02
CA VAL A 424 8.32 9.92 -45.98
C VAL A 424 8.88 9.70 -44.57
N GLY A 425 8.63 8.53 -44.00
CA GLY A 425 9.10 8.09 -42.73
C GLY A 425 9.67 6.68 -42.78
N ILE A 426 10.05 6.17 -41.63
CA ILE A 426 10.50 4.78 -41.45
C ILE A 426 9.43 4.04 -40.64
N ASP A 427 9.04 2.87 -41.10
CA ASP A 427 8.14 1.99 -40.34
C ASP A 427 8.88 1.19 -39.26
N LYS A 428 8.13 0.34 -38.52
CA LYS A 428 8.69 -0.53 -37.48
C LYS A 428 9.67 -1.59 -38.00
N ASP A 429 9.65 -1.88 -39.29
CA ASP A 429 10.49 -2.86 -39.98
C ASP A 429 11.75 -2.19 -40.57
N GLY A 430 11.90 -0.86 -40.38
CA GLY A 430 13.03 -0.08 -40.87
C GLY A 430 12.93 0.30 -42.36
N MET A 431 11.77 0.10 -43.01
CA MET A 431 11.56 0.43 -44.44
C MET A 431 11.06 1.86 -44.61
N LEU A 432 11.48 2.50 -45.68
CA LEU A 432 10.94 3.80 -46.06
C LEU A 432 9.49 3.64 -46.55
N VAL A 433 8.61 4.36 -45.91
CA VAL A 433 7.20 4.40 -46.22
C VAL A 433 6.69 5.83 -46.32
N MET A 434 5.71 6.06 -47.17
CA MET A 434 5.07 7.35 -47.32
C MET A 434 3.73 7.34 -46.60
N TYR A 435 3.57 8.18 -45.64
CA TYR A 435 2.30 8.40 -44.92
C TYR A 435 1.55 9.52 -45.62
N CYS A 436 0.38 9.24 -46.19
CA CYS A 436 -0.43 10.20 -46.93
C CYS A 436 -1.79 10.39 -46.28
N VAL A 437 -2.23 11.64 -46.26
CA VAL A 437 -3.62 12.00 -46.03
C VAL A 437 -4.18 12.47 -47.39
N ILE A 438 -5.31 11.91 -47.79
CA ILE A 438 -6.00 12.23 -49.03
C ILE A 438 -7.30 12.92 -48.65
N VAL A 439 -7.49 14.12 -49.14
CA VAL A 439 -8.66 14.93 -48.84
C VAL A 439 -9.45 15.15 -50.14
N ASP A 440 -10.73 14.84 -50.12
CA ASP A 440 -11.66 15.19 -51.22
C ASP A 440 -11.85 16.72 -51.23
N ILE A 441 -11.47 17.33 -52.33
CA ILE A 441 -11.60 18.78 -52.54
C ILE A 441 -12.70 19.13 -53.56
N SER A 442 -13.61 18.18 -53.86
CA SER A 442 -14.70 18.39 -54.83
C SER A 442 -15.59 19.55 -54.44
N GLU A 443 -16.02 19.61 -53.19
CA GLU A 443 -16.87 20.68 -52.71
C GLU A 443 -16.15 22.04 -52.71
N GLN A 444 -14.87 22.04 -52.29
CA GLN A 444 -14.04 23.24 -52.31
C GLN A 444 -13.88 23.80 -53.73
N LYS A 445 -13.58 22.93 -54.70
CA LYS A 445 -13.49 23.32 -56.12
C LYS A 445 -14.82 23.87 -56.65
N ARG A 446 -15.95 23.23 -56.30
CA ARG A 446 -17.28 23.68 -56.65
C ARG A 446 -17.57 25.09 -56.10
N ILE A 447 -17.31 25.33 -54.82
CA ILE A 447 -17.52 26.62 -54.18
C ILE A 447 -16.67 27.71 -54.84
N ILE A 448 -15.40 27.41 -55.15
CA ILE A 448 -14.51 28.35 -55.84
C ILE A 448 -15.08 28.71 -57.22
N GLN A 449 -15.51 27.71 -58.02
CA GLN A 449 -16.10 27.93 -59.32
C GLN A 449 -17.42 28.73 -59.26
N GLU A 450 -18.27 28.45 -58.30
CA GLU A 450 -19.50 29.21 -58.04
C GLU A 450 -19.18 30.67 -57.72
N LEU A 451 -18.19 30.89 -56.86
CA LEU A 451 -17.78 32.25 -56.46
C LEU A 451 -17.16 33.03 -57.64
N GLU A 452 -16.35 32.37 -58.46
CA GLU A 452 -15.78 32.95 -59.68
C GLU A 452 -16.88 33.33 -60.67
N LEU A 453 -17.84 32.43 -60.88
CA LEU A 453 -18.99 32.70 -61.77
C LEU A 453 -19.87 33.85 -61.22
N GLU A 454 -20.13 33.89 -59.92
CA GLU A 454 -20.85 34.96 -59.25
C GLU A 454 -20.12 36.30 -59.42
N LYS A 455 -18.79 36.30 -59.24
CA LYS A 455 -17.96 37.48 -59.43
C LYS A 455 -18.01 37.97 -60.89
N GLU A 456 -17.85 37.07 -61.87
CA GLU A 456 -17.98 37.46 -63.30
C GLU A 456 -19.35 38.03 -63.61
N ARG A 457 -20.41 37.44 -63.05
CA ARG A 457 -21.79 37.93 -63.23
C ARG A 457 -21.95 39.32 -62.58
N TYR A 458 -21.39 39.57 -61.42
CA TYR A 458 -21.40 40.87 -60.77
C TYR A 458 -20.65 41.93 -61.61
N ASP A 459 -19.45 41.60 -62.10
CA ASP A 459 -18.65 42.53 -62.92
C ASP A 459 -19.35 42.88 -64.22
N LEU A 460 -20.05 41.93 -64.87
CA LEU A 460 -20.87 42.18 -66.08
C LEU A 460 -22.06 43.10 -65.74
N LEU A 461 -22.77 42.90 -64.66
CA LEU A 461 -23.87 43.74 -64.21
C LEU A 461 -23.45 45.18 -63.95
N VAL A 462 -22.30 45.36 -63.27
CA VAL A 462 -21.74 46.70 -62.98
C VAL A 462 -21.34 47.40 -64.33
N GLN A 463 -20.79 46.71 -65.26
CA GLN A 463 -20.42 47.24 -66.57
C GLN A 463 -21.65 47.60 -67.45
N ALA A 464 -22.73 46.81 -67.34
CA ALA A 464 -23.97 47.04 -68.07
C ALA A 464 -24.84 48.12 -67.45
N SER A 465 -24.72 48.42 -66.19
CA SER A 465 -25.41 49.51 -65.50
C SER A 465 -24.82 50.84 -65.95
N ASN A 466 -25.60 51.70 -66.53
CA ASN A 466 -25.18 53.07 -66.85
C ASN A 466 -25.16 54.00 -65.66
N GLU A 467 -24.78 53.47 -64.51
CA GLU A 467 -24.76 54.18 -63.23
C GLU A 467 -23.33 54.27 -62.67
N ILE A 468 -22.99 55.39 -62.04
CA ILE A 468 -21.72 55.52 -61.29
C ILE A 468 -21.92 54.88 -59.93
N ILE A 469 -21.40 53.69 -59.78
CA ILE A 469 -21.46 52.92 -58.51
C ILE A 469 -20.17 53.12 -57.75
N PHE A 470 -20.29 53.27 -56.43
CA PHE A 470 -19.15 53.25 -55.51
C PHE A 470 -19.36 52.27 -54.38
N ASP A 471 -18.26 51.71 -53.89
CA ASP A 471 -18.22 50.77 -52.78
C ASP A 471 -17.10 51.18 -51.81
N VAL A 472 -17.46 51.42 -50.58
CA VAL A 472 -16.55 51.90 -49.54
C VAL A 472 -16.39 50.88 -48.47
N ASP A 473 -15.17 50.38 -48.30
CA ASP A 473 -14.76 49.68 -47.09
C ASP A 473 -14.34 50.68 -46.02
N VAL A 474 -15.14 50.79 -44.95
CA VAL A 474 -14.91 51.81 -43.90
C VAL A 474 -13.61 51.60 -43.14
N LEU A 475 -13.18 50.36 -42.99
CA LEU A 475 -11.85 49.95 -42.51
C LEU A 475 -11.23 49.06 -43.59
N PRO A 476 -10.31 49.50 -44.43
CA PRO A 476 -9.23 50.49 -44.32
C PRO A 476 -9.47 51.86 -45.05
N GLU A 477 -10.69 52.37 -45.09
CA GLU A 477 -11.05 53.64 -45.76
C GLU A 477 -10.77 53.63 -47.25
N HIS A 478 -11.07 52.50 -47.89
CA HIS A 478 -10.90 52.32 -49.31
C HIS A 478 -12.22 52.48 -50.06
N ILE A 479 -12.21 53.24 -51.15
CA ILE A 479 -13.36 53.40 -52.04
C ILE A 479 -13.06 52.87 -53.45
N ALA A 480 -13.90 52.01 -53.94
CA ALA A 480 -13.85 51.48 -55.27
C ALA A 480 -14.98 52.10 -56.12
N TRP A 481 -14.69 52.42 -57.35
CA TRP A 481 -15.63 53.07 -58.26
C TRP A 481 -15.88 52.21 -59.48
N SER A 482 -17.10 52.29 -60.05
CA SER A 482 -17.33 51.72 -61.36
C SER A 482 -16.54 52.49 -62.44
N PRO A 483 -16.14 51.82 -63.55
CA PRO A 483 -15.38 52.47 -64.64
C PRO A 483 -16.08 53.70 -65.23
N LEU A 484 -17.37 53.80 -65.02
CA LEU A 484 -18.17 54.93 -65.47
C LEU A 484 -17.81 56.27 -64.80
N TYR A 485 -17.31 56.24 -63.58
CA TYR A 485 -16.83 57.45 -62.86
C TYR A 485 -15.81 58.23 -63.75
N ARG A 486 -14.77 57.54 -64.21
CA ARG A 486 -13.70 58.14 -65.04
C ARG A 486 -14.27 58.63 -66.35
N ARG A 487 -15.21 57.92 -66.95
CA ARG A 487 -15.82 58.28 -68.28
C ARG A 487 -16.65 59.57 -68.14
N ILE A 488 -17.38 59.75 -67.06
CA ILE A 488 -18.28 60.90 -66.90
C ILE A 488 -17.52 62.13 -66.34
N PHE A 489 -16.73 61.95 -65.26
CA PHE A 489 -16.06 63.07 -64.68
C PHE A 489 -14.77 63.48 -65.36
N GLY A 490 -14.14 62.61 -66.11
CA GLY A 490 -12.89 62.82 -66.85
C GLY A 490 -11.66 62.77 -65.93
N PHE A 491 -11.82 62.42 -64.68
CA PHE A 491 -10.73 62.26 -63.70
C PHE A 491 -10.53 60.80 -63.34
N GLU A 492 -9.31 60.47 -62.79
CA GLU A 492 -9.11 59.21 -62.14
C GLU A 492 -9.89 59.15 -60.84
N PRO A 493 -10.60 58.03 -60.57
CA PRO A 493 -11.33 57.88 -59.34
C PRO A 493 -10.42 57.85 -58.12
N PHE A 494 -10.81 58.51 -57.05
CA PHE A 494 -10.06 58.46 -55.80
C PHE A 494 -10.34 57.18 -55.04
N GLY A 495 -9.24 56.62 -54.46
CA GLY A 495 -9.31 55.34 -53.73
C GLY A 495 -9.36 55.50 -52.22
N LYS A 496 -9.32 56.72 -51.69
CA LYS A 496 -9.38 57.05 -50.24
C LYS A 496 -10.26 58.23 -49.99
N LEU A 497 -10.98 58.24 -48.88
CA LEU A 497 -11.79 59.36 -48.44
C LEU A 497 -10.91 60.54 -48.02
N ALA A 498 -11.34 61.79 -48.29
CA ALA A 498 -10.66 62.95 -47.81
C ALA A 498 -10.90 63.12 -46.30
N SER A 499 -9.86 63.46 -45.53
CA SER A 499 -9.98 63.75 -44.09
C SER A 499 -10.76 65.07 -43.90
N GLU A 500 -11.61 65.16 -42.88
CA GLU A 500 -12.36 66.39 -42.52
C GLU A 500 -11.44 67.60 -42.27
N SER A 501 -10.17 67.40 -42.04
CA SER A 501 -9.16 68.44 -41.78
C SER A 501 -8.25 68.75 -42.97
N ALA A 502 -8.60 68.39 -44.18
CA ALA A 502 -7.81 68.61 -45.40
C ALA A 502 -7.70 70.11 -45.76
N PRO A 503 -6.53 70.58 -46.25
CA PRO A 503 -6.37 72.00 -46.66
C PRO A 503 -7.29 72.35 -47.83
N PRO A 504 -7.56 73.67 -48.07
CA PRO A 504 -8.47 74.15 -49.12
C PRO A 504 -8.06 73.63 -50.47
N LEU A 505 -9.00 72.95 -51.12
CA LEU A 505 -8.84 72.22 -52.39
C LEU A 505 -8.69 73.20 -53.56
N LYS A 506 -7.64 73.01 -54.35
CA LYS A 506 -7.28 73.91 -55.46
C LYS A 506 -7.73 73.46 -56.84
N SER A 507 -8.11 72.22 -56.98
CA SER A 507 -8.53 71.59 -58.23
C SER A 507 -9.99 71.14 -58.21
N GLU A 508 -10.66 71.05 -59.37
CA GLU A 508 -12.03 70.57 -59.47
C GLU A 508 -12.19 69.11 -59.00
N PRO A 509 -11.23 68.18 -59.29
CA PRO A 509 -11.27 66.83 -58.69
C PRO A 509 -11.27 66.83 -57.18
N ASP A 510 -10.47 67.69 -56.59
CA ASP A 510 -10.34 67.77 -55.12
C ASP A 510 -11.67 68.25 -54.46
N LYS A 511 -12.39 69.17 -55.13
CA LYS A 511 -13.71 69.65 -54.67
C LYS A 511 -14.73 68.51 -54.65
N ASN A 512 -14.79 67.68 -55.72
CA ASN A 512 -15.66 66.55 -55.81
C ASN A 512 -15.36 65.52 -54.71
N ILE A 513 -14.05 65.21 -54.49
CA ILE A 513 -13.57 64.31 -53.45
C ILE A 513 -14.06 64.79 -52.07
N ALA A 514 -13.97 66.10 -51.77
CA ALA A 514 -14.34 66.64 -50.49
C ALA A 514 -15.87 66.51 -50.23
N VAL A 515 -16.68 66.89 -51.24
CA VAL A 515 -18.13 66.85 -51.10
C VAL A 515 -18.65 65.42 -50.98
N ILE A 516 -18.13 64.51 -51.78
CA ILE A 516 -18.51 63.08 -51.71
C ILE A 516 -18.04 62.47 -50.41
N SER A 517 -16.79 62.76 -49.97
CA SER A 517 -16.27 62.24 -48.70
C SER A 517 -17.06 62.76 -47.49
N ALA A 518 -17.48 64.04 -47.51
CA ALA A 518 -18.34 64.61 -46.44
C ALA A 518 -19.68 63.85 -46.35
N PHE A 519 -20.31 63.56 -47.48
CA PHE A 519 -21.51 62.74 -47.48
C PHE A 519 -21.30 61.35 -46.93
N ILE A 520 -20.20 60.68 -47.31
CA ILE A 520 -19.87 59.32 -46.87
C ILE A 520 -19.61 59.36 -45.34
N HIS A 521 -18.83 60.32 -44.85
CA HIS A 521 -18.57 60.45 -43.40
C HIS A 521 -19.86 60.70 -42.60
N LYS A 522 -20.78 61.50 -43.17
CA LYS A 522 -22.10 61.76 -42.56
C LYS A 522 -22.90 60.42 -42.42
N ILE A 523 -22.97 59.63 -43.47
CA ILE A 523 -23.64 58.31 -43.46
C ILE A 523 -23.00 57.36 -42.44
N ILE A 524 -21.65 57.35 -42.32
CA ILE A 524 -20.93 56.59 -41.32
C ILE A 524 -21.29 57.01 -39.91
N ALA A 525 -21.33 58.33 -39.67
CA ALA A 525 -21.63 58.91 -38.35
C ALA A 525 -23.10 58.66 -37.95
N GLU A 526 -24.04 58.85 -38.86
CA GLU A 526 -25.48 58.70 -38.64
C GLU A 526 -25.94 57.24 -38.62
N LYS A 527 -25.10 56.35 -39.14
CA LYS A 527 -25.33 54.87 -39.20
C LYS A 527 -26.65 54.50 -39.91
N HIS A 528 -27.05 55.25 -40.90
CA HIS A 528 -28.22 54.94 -41.73
C HIS A 528 -28.00 55.32 -43.19
N SER A 529 -28.73 54.64 -44.09
CA SER A 529 -28.70 54.92 -45.52
C SER A 529 -29.24 56.32 -45.77
N GLY A 530 -28.67 57.00 -46.73
CA GLY A 530 -29.05 58.38 -47.03
C GLY A 530 -28.96 58.75 -48.53
N SER A 531 -29.52 59.91 -48.83
CA SER A 531 -29.42 60.52 -50.16
C SER A 531 -29.25 62.03 -50.04
N GLU A 532 -28.38 62.59 -50.89
CA GLU A 532 -28.13 64.06 -50.90
C GLU A 532 -27.96 64.53 -52.35
N GLU A 533 -28.30 65.79 -52.64
CA GLU A 533 -28.08 66.40 -53.94
C GLU A 533 -26.78 67.19 -53.90
N LEU A 534 -25.83 66.85 -54.74
CA LEU A 534 -24.48 67.39 -54.77
C LEU A 534 -24.21 68.09 -56.11
N LEU A 535 -23.53 69.20 -56.06
CA LEU A 535 -23.04 69.86 -57.27
C LEU A 535 -21.60 69.42 -57.52
N LEU A 536 -21.36 68.67 -58.56
CA LEU A 536 -20.07 68.10 -58.88
C LEU A 536 -19.56 68.60 -60.25
N SER A 537 -18.25 68.82 -60.34
CA SER A 537 -17.61 69.38 -61.52
C SER A 537 -17.04 68.29 -62.44
N TYR A 538 -17.21 68.46 -63.74
CA TYR A 538 -16.50 67.67 -64.75
C TYR A 538 -15.09 68.22 -64.96
N ALA A 539 -14.24 67.50 -65.72
CA ALA A 539 -12.89 67.87 -66.04
C ALA A 539 -12.81 69.17 -66.91
N ASN A 540 -13.85 69.53 -67.65
CA ASN A 540 -13.96 70.79 -68.39
C ASN A 540 -14.36 72.00 -67.52
N GLY A 541 -14.61 71.84 -66.23
CA GLY A 541 -15.04 72.81 -65.29
C GLY A 541 -16.59 73.09 -65.23
N GLU A 542 -17.37 72.37 -66.06
CA GLU A 542 -18.81 72.48 -66.01
C GLU A 542 -19.35 71.79 -64.73
N GLN A 543 -20.35 72.41 -64.07
CA GLN A 543 -20.96 71.90 -62.88
C GLN A 543 -22.31 71.25 -63.18
N HIS A 544 -22.52 70.03 -62.63
CA HIS A 544 -23.72 69.24 -62.83
C HIS A 544 -24.31 68.80 -61.51
N TRP A 545 -25.61 68.69 -61.42
CA TRP A 545 -26.28 68.16 -60.27
C TRP A 545 -26.31 66.67 -60.26
N PHE A 546 -25.81 66.09 -59.18
CA PHE A 546 -25.84 64.64 -58.94
C PHE A 546 -26.59 64.34 -57.67
N ARG A 547 -27.40 63.26 -57.69
CA ARG A 547 -27.95 62.71 -56.47
C ARG A 547 -27.13 61.53 -56.09
N ILE A 548 -26.45 61.64 -54.93
CA ILE A 548 -25.73 60.56 -54.33
C ILE A 548 -26.67 59.77 -53.43
N ARG A 549 -26.65 58.46 -53.51
CA ARG A 549 -27.38 57.57 -52.62
C ARG A 549 -26.42 56.52 -52.12
N ALA A 550 -26.46 56.24 -50.78
CA ALA A 550 -25.64 55.19 -50.20
C ALA A 550 -26.42 54.36 -49.19
N ASN A 551 -26.22 53.06 -49.26
CA ASN A 551 -26.73 52.10 -48.31
C ASN A 551 -25.57 51.61 -47.47
N CYS A 552 -25.75 51.62 -46.13
CA CYS A 552 -24.73 51.15 -45.22
C CYS A 552 -25.00 49.72 -44.74
N ILE A 553 -23.92 48.91 -44.62
CA ILE A 553 -23.94 47.61 -44.00
C ILE A 553 -23.37 47.77 -42.57
N ILE A 554 -24.24 47.47 -41.60
CA ILE A 554 -23.89 47.58 -40.17
C ILE A 554 -23.64 46.20 -39.57
N LYS A 555 -22.53 46.05 -38.86
CA LYS A 555 -22.21 44.86 -38.08
C LYS A 555 -21.77 45.28 -36.71
N LYS A 556 -22.39 44.73 -35.67
CA LYS A 556 -22.09 45.08 -34.23
C LYS A 556 -22.08 46.60 -34.00
N GLU A 557 -23.14 47.28 -34.45
CA GLU A 557 -23.34 48.75 -34.30
C GLU A 557 -22.32 49.65 -35.02
N THR A 558 -21.46 49.09 -35.85
CA THR A 558 -20.46 49.83 -36.63
C THR A 558 -20.75 49.64 -38.14
N VAL A 559 -20.71 50.72 -38.90
CA VAL A 559 -20.79 50.68 -40.34
C VAL A 559 -19.46 50.09 -40.84
N ILE A 560 -19.54 48.94 -41.52
CA ILE A 560 -18.36 48.22 -42.08
C ILE A 560 -18.17 48.48 -43.56
N ARG A 561 -19.26 48.76 -44.28
CA ARG A 561 -19.24 48.97 -45.74
C ARG A 561 -20.38 49.85 -46.17
N LEU A 562 -20.16 50.68 -47.20
CA LEU A 562 -21.19 51.43 -47.90
C LEU A 562 -21.16 51.11 -49.36
N VAL A 563 -22.32 50.91 -49.94
CA VAL A 563 -22.48 50.79 -51.39
C VAL A 563 -23.45 51.86 -51.85
N GLY A 564 -23.08 52.59 -52.85
CA GLY A 564 -23.89 53.68 -53.34
C GLY A 564 -23.77 53.94 -54.84
N LYS A 565 -24.53 54.90 -55.26
CA LYS A 565 -24.53 55.38 -56.66
C LYS A 565 -24.71 56.88 -56.78
N LEU A 566 -24.27 57.41 -57.89
CA LEU A 566 -24.43 58.78 -58.30
C LEU A 566 -25.26 58.82 -59.58
N ASP A 567 -26.38 59.48 -59.52
CA ASP A 567 -27.30 59.74 -60.65
C ASP A 567 -27.21 61.21 -61.07
N ASN A 568 -27.00 61.50 -62.33
CA ASN A 568 -27.11 62.86 -62.82
C ASN A 568 -28.58 63.28 -62.83
N ILE A 569 -28.89 64.43 -62.20
CA ILE A 569 -30.24 64.96 -61.99
C ILE A 569 -30.46 66.33 -62.64
N ASP A 570 -29.59 66.79 -63.52
CA ASP A 570 -29.71 68.07 -64.20
C ASP A 570 -31.10 68.29 -64.82
N ALA A 571 -31.61 67.26 -65.46
CA ALA A 571 -32.92 67.31 -66.10
C ALA A 571 -34.06 67.53 -65.04
N GLU A 572 -33.96 66.82 -63.91
CA GLU A 572 -34.91 67.00 -62.77
C GLU A 572 -34.81 68.38 -62.14
N MET A 573 -33.59 68.91 -62.03
CA MET A 573 -33.37 70.28 -61.44
C MET A 573 -33.89 71.39 -62.37
N LEU A 574 -33.68 71.23 -63.68
CA LEU A 574 -34.18 72.14 -64.68
C LEU A 574 -35.74 72.14 -64.72
N GLU A 575 -36.37 71.03 -64.59
CA GLU A 575 -37.80 70.86 -64.46
C GLU A 575 -38.35 71.50 -63.20
N LYS A 576 -37.68 71.29 -62.09
CA LYS A 576 -38.00 71.90 -60.77
C LYS A 576 -37.89 73.42 -60.75
N GLU A 577 -36.89 73.94 -61.47
CA GLU A 577 -36.69 75.39 -61.67
C GLU A 577 -37.80 75.98 -62.53
N LYS A 578 -38.17 75.36 -63.63
CA LYS A 578 -39.29 75.74 -64.47
C LYS A 578 -40.64 75.75 -63.72
N LEU A 579 -40.88 74.76 -62.88
CA LEU A 579 -42.08 74.70 -62.03
C LEU A 579 -42.10 75.77 -60.96
N GLN A 580 -40.94 76.13 -60.36
CA GLN A 580 -40.87 77.27 -59.46
C GLN A 580 -41.09 78.62 -60.10
N ASP A 581 -40.56 78.83 -61.33
CA ASP A 581 -40.82 80.05 -62.15
C ASP A 581 -42.26 80.16 -62.62
N MET A 582 -42.95 79.06 -62.88
CA MET A 582 -44.38 79.01 -63.21
C MET A 582 -45.29 79.27 -61.95
N SER A 583 -44.76 79.19 -60.74
CA SER A 583 -45.47 79.38 -59.47
C SER A 583 -45.22 80.78 -58.83
N ARG A 584 -44.33 81.57 -59.41
CA ARG A 584 -44.12 82.98 -59.14
C ARG A 584 -44.88 83.84 -60.19
#